data_ad9a1c369acbb0f4331be19a400226fd
#
_entry.id   ad9a1c369acbb0f4331be19a400226fd
#
_cell.length_a   1.000
_cell.length_b   1.000
_cell.length_c   1.000
_cell.angle_alpha   90.00
_cell.angle_beta   90.00
_cell.angle_gamma   90.00
#
_symmetry.space_group_name_H-M   'P 1'
#
loop_
_entity.id
_entity.type
_entity.pdbx_description
1 polymer ?
#
loop_
_entity_poly.entity_id
_entity_poly.type
_entity_poly.pdbx_seq_one_letter_code
_entity_poly.pdbx_strand_id
1 'polypeptide(L)'
;WSQLGRALCTPRLLGTLAISGALVSVNWLIYVYGVNTDRTADAALGYFINPLVTVALASLVLHERLRPAHRVSIVLASAAVVLLVILQGSLPWISLALAFSFGLYGLVKKQIGAQVDALTGLTVESTVVTPAALSYLGYLAWQGHSAWQAPQAGWSIMALLIVAGPVTAVPLLLFAAGTRHVPLSVVGMSQYIAPIIQFLLAWAVFHEQIPPARWAAMGL
;
A
#
# COMPACT_ATOMS: atom_id res chain seq x y z
N TRP A 1 9.95 -24.84 -5.31
CA TRP A 1 11.10 -24.54 -6.21
C TRP A 1 10.68 -24.50 -7.68
N SER A 2 9.78 -25.38 -8.16
CA SER A 2 9.34 -25.40 -9.58
C SER A 2 8.65 -24.10 -10.03
N GLN A 3 7.86 -23.48 -9.17
CA GLN A 3 7.20 -22.20 -9.49
C GLN A 3 8.19 -21.03 -9.56
N LEU A 4 9.17 -20.99 -8.65
CA LEU A 4 10.22 -19.98 -8.64
C LEU A 4 11.06 -20.04 -9.93
N GLY A 5 11.53 -21.24 -10.31
CA GLY A 5 12.24 -21.44 -11.58
C GLY A 5 11.42 -20.99 -12.78
N ARG A 6 10.13 -21.33 -12.86
CA ARG A 6 9.22 -20.90 -13.91
C ARG A 6 9.07 -19.37 -13.96
N ALA A 7 8.92 -18.73 -12.80
CA ALA A 7 8.78 -17.29 -12.70
C ALA A 7 10.03 -16.55 -13.21
N LEU A 8 11.21 -17.04 -12.89
CA LEU A 8 12.48 -16.47 -13.32
C LEU A 8 12.77 -16.74 -14.82
N CYS A 9 12.37 -17.89 -15.36
CA CYS A 9 12.60 -18.27 -16.74
C CYS A 9 11.54 -17.71 -17.72
N THR A 10 10.45 -17.13 -17.24
CA THR A 10 9.39 -16.57 -18.09
C THR A 10 9.49 -15.04 -18.12
N PRO A 11 10.03 -14.41 -19.18
CA PRO A 11 10.32 -12.97 -19.19
C PRO A 11 9.09 -12.08 -18.93
N ARG A 12 7.93 -12.48 -19.45
CA ARG A 12 6.67 -11.76 -19.23
C ARG A 12 6.26 -11.78 -17.76
N LEU A 13 6.35 -12.95 -17.12
CA LEU A 13 5.98 -13.11 -15.71
C LEU A 13 6.97 -12.38 -14.81
N LEU A 14 8.27 -12.49 -15.08
CA LEU A 14 9.31 -11.75 -14.38
C LEU A 14 9.11 -10.23 -14.51
N GLY A 15 8.83 -9.73 -15.72
CA GLY A 15 8.55 -8.32 -15.95
C GLY A 15 7.32 -7.83 -15.17
N THR A 16 6.25 -8.63 -15.12
CA THR A 16 5.04 -8.28 -14.36
C THR A 16 5.31 -8.26 -12.85
N LEU A 17 6.08 -9.22 -12.34
CA LEU A 17 6.50 -9.25 -10.93
C LEU A 17 7.46 -8.10 -10.61
N ALA A 18 8.34 -7.72 -11.53
CA ALA A 18 9.20 -6.54 -11.37
C ALA A 18 8.38 -5.25 -11.28
N ILE A 19 7.36 -5.09 -12.14
CA ILE A 19 6.43 -3.96 -12.05
C ILE A 19 5.68 -3.97 -10.72
N SER A 20 5.22 -5.11 -10.26
CA SER A 20 4.56 -5.28 -8.96
C SER A 20 5.46 -4.85 -7.81
N GLY A 21 6.71 -5.32 -7.78
CA GLY A 21 7.71 -4.93 -6.79
C GLY A 21 8.05 -3.43 -6.84
N ALA A 22 8.16 -2.86 -8.04
CA ALA A 22 8.37 -1.42 -8.22
C ALA A 22 7.18 -0.60 -7.68
N LEU A 23 5.94 -1.01 -7.97
CA LEU A 23 4.73 -0.32 -7.50
C LEU A 23 4.66 -0.26 -5.97
N VAL A 24 4.91 -1.39 -5.30
CA VAL A 24 4.87 -1.40 -3.83
C VAL A 24 6.06 -0.64 -3.23
N SER A 25 7.23 -0.68 -3.85
CA SER A 25 8.40 0.10 -3.41
C SER A 25 8.18 1.61 -3.56
N VAL A 26 7.64 2.04 -4.69
CA VAL A 26 7.26 3.45 -4.92
C VAL A 26 6.19 3.89 -3.91
N ASN A 27 5.20 3.05 -3.64
CA ASN A 27 4.19 3.31 -2.62
C ASN A 27 4.84 3.58 -1.25
N TRP A 28 5.75 2.71 -0.82
CA TRP A 28 6.48 2.88 0.44
C TRP A 28 7.34 4.14 0.47
N LEU A 29 8.05 4.45 -0.61
CA LEU A 29 8.87 5.68 -0.70
C LEU A 29 8.01 6.93 -0.57
N ILE A 30 6.85 6.98 -1.23
CA ILE A 30 5.92 8.11 -1.14
C ILE A 30 5.35 8.22 0.28
N TYR A 31 5.01 7.09 0.92
CA TYR A 31 4.55 7.08 2.30
C TYR A 31 5.59 7.64 3.27
N VAL A 32 6.82 7.12 3.19
CA VAL A 32 7.95 7.57 4.02
C VAL A 32 8.25 9.06 3.77
N TYR A 33 8.22 9.51 2.51
CA TYR A 33 8.35 10.92 2.17
C TYR A 33 7.25 11.76 2.83
N GLY A 34 5.99 11.34 2.73
CA GLY A 34 4.86 12.05 3.34
C GLY A 34 5.00 12.19 4.86
N VAL A 35 5.40 11.10 5.54
CA VAL A 35 5.61 11.11 7.00
C VAL A 35 6.78 12.01 7.40
N ASN A 36 7.92 11.96 6.69
CA ASN A 36 9.11 12.74 7.03
C ASN A 36 9.02 14.24 6.64
N THR A 37 8.01 14.61 5.86
CA THR A 37 7.76 16.01 5.47
C THR A 37 6.53 16.61 6.14
N ASP A 38 6.10 16.05 7.28
CA ASP A 38 4.93 16.48 8.06
C ASP A 38 3.61 16.49 7.26
N ARG A 39 3.52 15.65 6.21
CA ARG A 39 2.34 15.47 5.35
C ARG A 39 1.60 14.18 5.63
N THR A 40 1.58 13.75 6.89
CA THR A 40 0.89 12.54 7.35
C THR A 40 -0.60 12.56 7.08
N ALA A 41 -1.23 13.74 7.09
CA ALA A 41 -2.65 13.90 6.73
C ALA A 41 -2.91 13.52 5.26
N ASP A 42 -2.00 13.89 4.34
CA ASP A 42 -2.09 13.50 2.93
C ASP A 42 -1.90 12.00 2.75
N ALA A 43 -0.98 11.38 3.49
CA ALA A 43 -0.78 9.93 3.48
C ALA A 43 -2.03 9.20 4.01
N ALA A 44 -2.61 9.67 5.12
CA ALA A 44 -3.84 9.12 5.68
C ALA A 44 -5.01 9.21 4.67
N LEU A 45 -5.16 10.36 3.98
CA LEU A 45 -6.17 10.53 2.94
C LEU A 45 -5.96 9.50 1.80
N GLY A 46 -4.71 9.19 1.45
CA GLY A 46 -4.39 8.16 0.48
C GLY A 46 -4.98 6.79 0.83
N TYR A 47 -5.01 6.42 2.10
CA TYR A 47 -5.62 5.17 2.56
C TYR A 47 -7.14 5.16 2.42
N PHE A 48 -7.81 6.30 2.52
CA PHE A 48 -9.24 6.40 2.24
C PHE A 48 -9.56 6.36 0.74
N ILE A 49 -8.69 6.90 -0.11
CA ILE A 49 -8.84 6.90 -1.57
C ILE A 49 -8.51 5.51 -2.14
N ASN A 50 -7.57 4.79 -1.55
CA ASN A 50 -7.06 3.52 -2.08
C ASN A 50 -8.15 2.45 -2.33
N PRO A 51 -9.10 2.17 -1.41
CA PRO A 51 -10.20 1.25 -1.68
C PRO A 51 -11.01 1.63 -2.93
N LEU A 52 -11.22 2.93 -3.15
CA LEU A 52 -11.97 3.44 -4.31
C LEU A 52 -11.23 3.16 -5.61
N VAL A 53 -9.94 3.49 -5.65
CA VAL A 53 -9.09 3.23 -6.81
C VAL A 53 -9.05 1.72 -7.09
N THR A 54 -8.90 0.89 -6.05
CA THR A 54 -8.87 -0.56 -6.18
C THR A 54 -10.18 -1.10 -6.78
N VAL A 55 -11.33 -0.64 -6.28
CA VAL A 55 -12.65 -1.06 -6.80
C VAL A 55 -12.90 -0.50 -8.21
N ALA A 56 -12.48 0.73 -8.48
CA ALA A 56 -12.56 1.30 -9.82
C ALA A 56 -11.73 0.48 -10.82
N LEU A 57 -10.51 0.13 -10.48
CA LEU A 57 -9.64 -0.72 -11.30
C LEU A 57 -10.23 -2.13 -11.50
N ALA A 58 -10.82 -2.73 -10.45
CA ALA A 58 -11.51 -4.00 -10.54
C ALA A 58 -12.68 -3.96 -11.55
N SER A 59 -13.46 -2.88 -11.52
CA SER A 59 -14.59 -2.70 -12.43
C SER A 59 -14.15 -2.37 -13.85
N LEU A 60 -13.21 -1.44 -14.03
CA LEU A 60 -12.81 -0.93 -15.34
C LEU A 60 -11.89 -1.90 -16.11
N VAL A 61 -10.95 -2.55 -15.40
CA VAL A 61 -9.92 -3.39 -16.03
C VAL A 61 -10.30 -4.87 -16.00
N LEU A 62 -10.81 -5.35 -14.86
CA LEU A 62 -11.19 -6.76 -14.70
C LEU A 62 -12.66 -7.01 -15.05
N HIS A 63 -13.42 -5.95 -15.36
CA HIS A 63 -14.86 -6.02 -15.68
C HIS A 63 -15.68 -6.74 -14.58
N GLU A 64 -15.24 -6.61 -13.31
CA GLU A 64 -15.98 -7.17 -12.19
C GLU A 64 -17.33 -6.47 -12.03
N ARG A 65 -18.40 -7.27 -11.87
CA ARG A 65 -19.75 -6.75 -11.65
C ARG A 65 -19.89 -6.23 -10.22
N LEU A 66 -19.98 -4.92 -10.09
CA LEU A 66 -20.19 -4.28 -8.79
C LEU A 66 -21.65 -4.41 -8.34
N ARG A 67 -21.84 -4.78 -7.07
CA ARG A 67 -23.17 -4.70 -6.45
C ARG A 67 -23.64 -3.24 -6.37
N PRO A 68 -24.96 -2.97 -6.42
CA PRO A 68 -25.46 -1.59 -6.36
C PRO A 68 -24.95 -0.80 -5.16
N ALA A 69 -24.85 -1.43 -3.98
CA ALA A 69 -24.29 -0.82 -2.78
C ALA A 69 -22.85 -0.34 -2.99
N HIS A 70 -21.98 -1.12 -3.64
CA HIS A 70 -20.59 -0.72 -3.94
C HIS A 70 -20.53 0.48 -4.86
N ARG A 71 -21.45 0.60 -5.85
CA ARG A 71 -21.52 1.77 -6.75
C ARG A 71 -21.84 3.04 -5.97
N VAL A 72 -22.82 2.96 -5.07
CA VAL A 72 -23.19 4.10 -4.21
C VAL A 72 -21.99 4.51 -3.33
N SER A 73 -21.32 3.56 -2.69
CA SER A 73 -20.13 3.85 -1.87
C SER A 73 -19.02 4.53 -2.68
N ILE A 74 -18.76 4.07 -3.92
CA ILE A 74 -17.76 4.69 -4.80
C ILE A 74 -18.15 6.13 -5.13
N VAL A 75 -19.40 6.39 -5.48
CA VAL A 75 -19.87 7.74 -5.83
C VAL A 75 -19.75 8.66 -4.62
N LEU A 76 -20.22 8.24 -3.44
CA LEU A 76 -20.12 9.03 -2.22
C LEU A 76 -18.69 9.35 -1.83
N ALA A 77 -17.82 8.35 -1.86
CA ALA A 77 -16.42 8.53 -1.49
C ALA A 77 -15.65 9.32 -2.57
N SER A 78 -15.99 9.18 -3.85
CA SER A 78 -15.43 10.05 -4.90
C SER A 78 -15.86 11.50 -4.71
N ALA A 79 -17.12 11.74 -4.35
CA ALA A 79 -17.63 13.08 -4.04
C ALA A 79 -16.90 13.69 -2.83
N ALA A 80 -16.66 12.88 -1.77
CA ALA A 80 -15.92 13.33 -0.60
C ALA A 80 -14.47 13.72 -0.94
N VAL A 81 -13.78 12.92 -1.79
CA VAL A 81 -12.43 13.24 -2.26
C VAL A 81 -12.42 14.54 -3.07
N VAL A 82 -13.35 14.70 -4.01
CA VAL A 82 -13.48 15.94 -4.81
C VAL A 82 -13.72 17.15 -3.91
N LEU A 83 -14.61 17.02 -2.94
CA LEU A 83 -14.88 18.08 -1.97
C LEU A 83 -13.62 18.45 -1.17
N LEU A 84 -12.87 17.47 -0.69
CA LEU A 84 -11.61 17.70 0.02
C LEU A 84 -10.58 18.42 -0.86
N VAL A 85 -10.43 18.02 -2.13
CA VAL A 85 -9.53 18.70 -3.08
C VAL A 85 -9.92 20.16 -3.27
N ILE A 86 -11.23 20.43 -3.41
CA ILE A 86 -11.74 21.81 -3.57
C ILE A 86 -11.46 22.63 -2.30
N LEU A 87 -11.72 22.07 -1.12
CA LEU A 87 -11.54 22.78 0.16
C LEU A 87 -10.05 23.02 0.49
N GLN A 88 -9.16 22.12 0.12
CA GLN A 88 -7.72 22.28 0.33
C GLN A 88 -7.07 23.24 -0.68
N GLY A 89 -7.71 23.52 -1.82
CA GLY A 89 -7.18 24.39 -2.85
C GLY A 89 -5.91 23.87 -3.56
N SER A 90 -5.48 22.65 -3.26
CA SER A 90 -4.31 22.00 -3.86
C SER A 90 -4.58 20.53 -4.13
N LEU A 91 -3.97 20.01 -5.21
CA LEU A 91 -4.08 18.60 -5.55
C LEU A 91 -3.30 17.76 -4.51
N PRO A 92 -3.94 16.82 -3.80
CA PRO A 92 -3.27 15.95 -2.82
C PRO A 92 -2.48 14.85 -3.54
N TRP A 93 -1.38 15.22 -4.21
CA TRP A 93 -0.62 14.31 -5.07
C TRP A 93 -0.08 13.07 -4.31
N ILE A 94 0.31 13.24 -3.03
CA ILE A 94 0.77 12.13 -2.19
C ILE A 94 -0.35 11.12 -2.02
N SER A 95 -1.56 11.58 -1.66
CA SER A 95 -2.73 10.73 -1.47
C SER A 95 -3.10 9.97 -2.74
N LEU A 96 -3.11 10.66 -3.88
CA LEU A 96 -3.40 10.04 -5.17
C LEU A 96 -2.32 9.05 -5.58
N ALA A 97 -1.05 9.42 -5.44
CA ALA A 97 0.06 8.54 -5.77
C ALA A 97 0.07 7.27 -4.92
N LEU A 98 -0.21 7.36 -3.61
CA LEU A 98 -0.37 6.20 -2.72
C LEU A 98 -1.54 5.32 -3.16
N ALA A 99 -2.71 5.91 -3.42
CA ALA A 99 -3.89 5.17 -3.80
C ALA A 99 -3.71 4.45 -5.15
N PHE A 100 -3.16 5.13 -6.15
CA PHE A 100 -2.95 4.54 -7.47
C PHE A 100 -1.84 3.49 -7.47
N SER A 101 -0.71 3.72 -6.81
CA SER A 101 0.39 2.76 -6.77
C SER A 101 -0.03 1.45 -6.07
N PHE A 102 -0.76 1.53 -4.96
CA PHE A 102 -1.22 0.34 -4.27
C PHE A 102 -2.42 -0.33 -4.97
N GLY A 103 -3.34 0.45 -5.53
CA GLY A 103 -4.44 -0.09 -6.33
C GLY A 103 -3.95 -0.85 -7.57
N LEU A 104 -2.96 -0.29 -8.29
CA LEU A 104 -2.30 -0.96 -9.41
C LEU A 104 -1.52 -2.21 -8.96
N TYR A 105 -0.84 -2.15 -7.81
CA TYR A 105 -0.21 -3.33 -7.21
C TYR A 105 -1.24 -4.45 -6.98
N GLY A 106 -2.39 -4.14 -6.38
CA GLY A 106 -3.48 -5.10 -6.18
C GLY A 106 -4.02 -5.68 -7.49
N LEU A 107 -4.17 -4.85 -8.53
CA LEU A 107 -4.59 -5.27 -9.86
C LEU A 107 -3.60 -6.26 -10.48
N VAL A 108 -2.30 -5.95 -10.43
CA VAL A 108 -1.24 -6.83 -10.93
C VAL A 108 -1.24 -8.15 -10.17
N LYS A 109 -1.34 -8.11 -8.83
CA LYS A 109 -1.44 -9.32 -8.00
C LYS A 109 -2.64 -10.20 -8.38
N LYS A 110 -3.79 -9.59 -8.65
CA LYS A 110 -4.97 -10.31 -9.12
C LYS A 110 -4.74 -11.02 -10.44
N GLN A 111 -4.12 -10.32 -11.40
CA GLN A 111 -3.87 -10.86 -12.75
C GLN A 111 -2.90 -12.04 -12.76
N ILE A 112 -1.84 -11.97 -11.94
CA ILE A 112 -0.82 -13.04 -11.89
C ILE A 112 -1.14 -14.13 -10.86
N GLY A 113 -2.14 -13.93 -10.01
CA GLY A 113 -2.45 -14.84 -8.89
C GLY A 113 -2.76 -16.29 -9.32
N ALA A 114 -3.26 -16.49 -10.54
CA ALA A 114 -3.47 -17.84 -11.08
C ALA A 114 -2.17 -18.55 -11.50
N GLN A 115 -1.10 -17.79 -11.76
CA GLN A 115 0.16 -18.31 -12.33
C GLN A 115 1.24 -18.53 -11.27
N VAL A 116 1.22 -17.73 -10.19
CA VAL A 116 2.25 -17.71 -9.16
C VAL A 116 1.60 -17.65 -7.78
N ASP A 117 2.07 -18.46 -6.83
CA ASP A 117 1.63 -18.36 -5.44
C ASP A 117 2.16 -17.06 -4.76
N ALA A 118 1.52 -16.69 -3.66
CA ALA A 118 1.83 -15.44 -2.96
C ALA A 118 3.29 -15.38 -2.49
N LEU A 119 3.82 -16.49 -1.98
CA LEU A 119 5.18 -16.56 -1.46
C LEU A 119 6.21 -16.44 -2.58
N THR A 120 6.06 -17.21 -3.67
CA THR A 120 6.93 -17.11 -4.83
C THR A 120 6.89 -15.72 -5.45
N GLY A 121 5.68 -15.13 -5.58
CA GLY A 121 5.51 -13.78 -6.10
C GLY A 121 6.28 -12.75 -5.27
N LEU A 122 6.08 -12.73 -3.94
CA LEU A 122 6.77 -11.79 -3.06
C LEU A 122 8.29 -12.01 -3.05
N THR A 123 8.75 -13.27 -3.10
CA THR A 123 10.19 -13.59 -3.17
C THR A 123 10.82 -13.01 -4.43
N VAL A 124 10.20 -13.17 -5.59
CA VAL A 124 10.72 -12.61 -6.85
C VAL A 124 10.70 -11.09 -6.84
N GLU A 125 9.60 -10.47 -6.38
CA GLU A 125 9.48 -9.02 -6.23
C GLU A 125 10.60 -8.45 -5.35
N SER A 126 10.80 -9.05 -4.17
CA SER A 126 11.86 -8.64 -3.25
C SER A 126 13.24 -8.82 -3.87
N THR A 127 13.49 -9.95 -4.55
CA THR A 127 14.77 -10.22 -5.21
C THR A 127 15.07 -9.19 -6.30
N VAL A 128 14.07 -8.80 -7.10
CA VAL A 128 14.23 -7.81 -8.17
C VAL A 128 14.49 -6.41 -7.62
N VAL A 129 13.88 -6.05 -6.49
CA VAL A 129 14.06 -4.72 -5.86
C VAL A 129 15.36 -4.65 -5.04
N THR A 130 15.85 -5.77 -4.52
CA THR A 130 17.03 -5.84 -3.64
C THR A 130 18.28 -5.14 -4.23
N PRO A 131 18.68 -5.31 -5.50
CA PRO A 131 19.85 -4.63 -6.03
C PRO A 131 19.74 -3.10 -5.98
N ALA A 132 18.57 -2.54 -6.29
CA ALA A 132 18.32 -1.11 -6.20
C ALA A 132 18.36 -0.62 -4.75
N ALA A 133 17.76 -1.37 -3.82
CA ALA A 133 17.78 -1.08 -2.40
C ALA A 133 19.21 -1.10 -1.83
N LEU A 134 20.00 -2.13 -2.17
CA LEU A 134 21.39 -2.24 -1.75
C LEU A 134 22.27 -1.12 -2.33
N SER A 135 22.06 -0.74 -3.58
CA SER A 135 22.76 0.39 -4.22
C SER A 135 22.45 1.71 -3.48
N TYR A 136 21.19 1.93 -3.12
CA TYR A 136 20.79 3.12 -2.36
C TYR A 136 21.36 3.13 -0.94
N LEU A 137 21.33 1.98 -0.25
CA LEU A 137 21.95 1.85 1.07
C LEU A 137 23.46 2.07 1.03
N GLY A 138 24.14 1.54 0.00
CA GLY A 138 25.56 1.77 -0.22
C GLY A 138 25.89 3.26 -0.44
N TYR A 139 25.06 3.95 -1.23
CA TYR A 139 25.16 5.39 -1.45
C TYR A 139 24.99 6.19 -0.14
N LEU A 140 23.96 5.87 0.67
CA LEU A 140 23.76 6.50 1.98
C LEU A 140 24.92 6.22 2.94
N ALA A 141 25.47 5.00 2.94
CA ALA A 141 26.62 4.65 3.76
C ALA A 141 27.87 5.43 3.36
N TRP A 142 28.06 5.62 2.05
CA TRP A 142 29.18 6.43 1.53
C TRP A 142 29.05 7.90 1.93
N GLN A 143 27.84 8.44 1.97
CA GLN A 143 27.58 9.81 2.44
C GLN A 143 27.59 9.98 3.98
N GLY A 144 27.72 8.89 4.75
CA GLY A 144 27.66 8.94 6.21
C GLY A 144 26.25 9.11 6.78
N HIS A 145 25.21 8.93 5.95
CA HIS A 145 23.78 9.09 6.34
C HIS A 145 23.07 7.76 6.63
N SER A 146 23.80 6.66 6.76
CA SER A 146 23.19 5.37 7.06
C SER A 146 22.71 5.28 8.50
N ALA A 147 21.59 4.59 8.73
CA ALA A 147 20.98 4.45 10.04
C ALA A 147 21.91 3.82 11.10
N TRP A 148 22.83 2.92 10.67
CA TRP A 148 23.83 2.31 11.55
C TRP A 148 25.03 3.19 11.87
N GLN A 149 25.23 4.29 11.15
CA GLN A 149 26.27 5.32 11.39
C GLN A 149 25.73 6.48 12.22
N ALA A 150 24.41 6.53 12.47
CA ALA A 150 23.83 7.57 13.28
C ALA A 150 24.36 7.50 14.73
N PRO A 151 24.66 8.64 15.39
CA PRO A 151 25.16 8.66 16.77
C PRO A 151 24.26 7.92 17.78
N GLN A 152 22.98 7.75 17.45
CA GLN A 152 21.98 7.05 18.25
C GLN A 152 21.74 5.61 17.79
N ALA A 153 22.54 5.12 16.83
CA ALA A 153 22.42 3.77 16.29
C ALA A 153 22.77 2.75 17.39
N GLY A 154 21.76 2.33 18.15
CA GLY A 154 21.87 1.28 19.14
C GLY A 154 21.24 -0.02 18.68
N TRP A 155 21.41 -1.08 19.48
CA TRP A 155 20.77 -2.38 19.24
C TRP A 155 19.27 -2.29 18.99
N SER A 156 18.58 -1.33 19.62
CA SER A 156 17.13 -1.12 19.46
C SER A 156 16.77 -0.74 18.02
N ILE A 157 17.53 0.17 17.38
CA ILE A 157 17.29 0.57 15.99
C ILE A 157 17.56 -0.59 15.03
N MET A 158 18.67 -1.33 15.26
CA MET A 158 18.98 -2.50 14.45
C MET A 158 17.89 -3.58 14.57
N ALA A 159 17.42 -3.86 15.78
CA ALA A 159 16.33 -4.81 16.00
C ALA A 159 15.03 -4.36 15.29
N LEU A 160 14.67 -3.08 15.37
CA LEU A 160 13.51 -2.53 14.68
C LEU A 160 13.63 -2.66 13.16
N LEU A 161 14.80 -2.39 12.58
CA LEU A 161 15.04 -2.55 11.14
C LEU A 161 14.91 -4.02 10.69
N ILE A 162 15.43 -4.96 11.49
CA ILE A 162 15.31 -6.39 11.20
C ILE A 162 13.85 -6.85 11.30
N VAL A 163 13.12 -6.42 12.33
CA VAL A 163 11.71 -6.78 12.56
C VAL A 163 10.79 -6.13 11.52
N ALA A 164 11.12 -4.95 11.01
CA ALA A 164 10.33 -4.26 9.99
C ALA A 164 10.11 -5.12 8.73
N GLY A 165 11.10 -5.92 8.33
CA GLY A 165 10.98 -6.82 7.18
C GLY A 165 9.82 -7.83 7.33
N PRO A 166 9.84 -8.72 8.32
CA PRO A 166 8.74 -9.67 8.56
C PRO A 166 7.38 -8.98 8.81
N VAL A 167 7.36 -7.90 9.58
CA VAL A 167 6.13 -7.14 9.88
C VAL A 167 5.49 -6.58 8.59
N THR A 168 6.29 -6.22 7.60
CA THR A 168 5.81 -5.76 6.30
C THR A 168 5.48 -6.94 5.37
N ALA A 169 6.31 -7.98 5.36
CA ALA A 169 6.14 -9.11 4.45
C ALA A 169 4.88 -9.93 4.73
N VAL A 170 4.53 -10.13 6.01
CA VAL A 170 3.34 -10.94 6.39
C VAL A 170 2.04 -10.33 5.86
N PRO A 171 1.70 -9.05 6.09
CA PRO A 171 0.52 -8.42 5.51
C PRO A 171 0.50 -8.45 3.98
N LEU A 172 1.64 -8.24 3.31
CA LEU A 172 1.74 -8.31 1.86
C LEU A 172 1.48 -9.71 1.32
N LEU A 173 1.98 -10.75 2.01
CA LEU A 173 1.68 -12.15 1.68
C LEU A 173 0.19 -12.45 1.83
N LEU A 174 -0.43 -12.03 2.93
CA LEU A 174 -1.85 -12.22 3.18
C LEU A 174 -2.71 -11.48 2.15
N PHE A 175 -2.32 -10.25 1.81
CA PHE A 175 -2.98 -9.48 0.76
C PHE A 175 -2.87 -10.19 -0.61
N ALA A 176 -1.66 -10.61 -0.99
CA ALA A 176 -1.43 -11.34 -2.24
C ALA A 176 -2.17 -12.68 -2.29
N ALA A 177 -2.25 -13.41 -1.18
CA ALA A 177 -3.04 -14.63 -1.07
C ALA A 177 -4.55 -14.34 -1.19
N GLY A 178 -5.04 -13.29 -0.52
CA GLY A 178 -6.43 -12.87 -0.58
C GLY A 178 -6.87 -12.48 -1.99
N THR A 179 -6.09 -11.70 -2.70
CA THR A 179 -6.41 -11.25 -4.07
C THR A 179 -6.55 -12.41 -5.06
N ARG A 180 -5.98 -13.57 -4.79
CA ARG A 180 -6.11 -14.77 -5.65
C ARG A 180 -7.50 -15.38 -5.58
N HIS A 181 -8.11 -15.39 -4.39
CA HIS A 181 -9.30 -16.20 -4.10
C HIS A 181 -10.59 -15.40 -4.12
N VAL A 182 -10.52 -14.08 -3.92
CA VAL A 182 -11.71 -13.22 -3.89
C VAL A 182 -11.65 -12.14 -4.98
N PRO A 183 -12.79 -11.59 -5.43
CA PRO A 183 -12.82 -10.45 -6.34
C PRO A 183 -12.01 -9.27 -5.79
N LEU A 184 -11.33 -8.54 -6.67
CA LEU A 184 -10.49 -7.40 -6.26
C LEU A 184 -11.35 -6.28 -5.66
N SER A 185 -12.58 -6.14 -6.09
CA SER A 185 -13.57 -5.21 -5.51
C SER A 185 -13.85 -5.51 -4.03
N VAL A 186 -13.93 -6.81 -3.65
CA VAL A 186 -14.11 -7.22 -2.24
C VAL A 186 -12.86 -6.90 -1.43
N VAL A 187 -11.68 -7.19 -1.98
CA VAL A 187 -10.40 -6.84 -1.34
C VAL A 187 -10.30 -5.33 -1.14
N GLY A 188 -10.66 -4.52 -2.15
CA GLY A 188 -10.70 -3.07 -2.03
C GLY A 188 -11.60 -2.60 -0.89
N MET A 189 -12.83 -3.09 -0.83
CA MET A 189 -13.77 -2.71 0.23
C MET A 189 -13.30 -3.13 1.63
N SER A 190 -12.64 -4.29 1.76
CA SER A 190 -12.13 -4.74 3.07
C SER A 190 -11.01 -3.84 3.62
N GLN A 191 -10.34 -3.08 2.78
CA GLN A 191 -9.28 -2.15 3.21
C GLN A 191 -9.81 -1.00 4.09
N TYR A 192 -11.12 -0.68 4.03
CA TYR A 192 -11.72 0.30 4.94
C TYR A 192 -11.69 -0.13 6.41
N ILE A 193 -11.49 -1.42 6.69
CA ILE A 193 -11.36 -1.93 8.06
C ILE A 193 -10.14 -1.33 8.76
N ALA A 194 -9.02 -1.13 8.04
CA ALA A 194 -7.80 -0.62 8.64
C ALA A 194 -7.93 0.82 9.19
N PRO A 195 -8.44 1.81 8.44
CA PRO A 195 -8.71 3.14 8.97
C PRO A 195 -9.70 3.13 10.15
N ILE A 196 -10.72 2.27 10.12
CA ILE A 196 -11.68 2.14 11.22
C ILE A 196 -10.98 1.64 12.49
N ILE A 197 -10.16 0.59 12.38
CA ILE A 197 -9.40 0.07 13.53
C ILE A 197 -8.42 1.13 14.04
N GLN A 198 -7.70 1.84 13.16
CA GLN A 198 -6.78 2.91 13.55
C GLN A 198 -7.49 4.02 14.33
N PHE A 199 -8.66 4.42 13.87
CA PHE A 199 -9.48 5.42 14.55
C PHE A 199 -9.92 4.95 15.94
N LEU A 200 -10.40 3.71 16.04
CA LEU A 200 -10.82 3.13 17.32
C LEU A 200 -9.63 3.00 18.30
N LEU A 201 -8.44 2.65 17.82
CA LEU A 201 -7.24 2.59 18.63
C LEU A 201 -6.81 4.00 19.11
N ALA A 202 -6.85 5.00 18.24
CA ALA A 202 -6.55 6.38 18.61
C ALA A 202 -7.47 6.86 19.74
N TRP A 203 -8.76 6.57 19.64
CA TRP A 203 -9.75 6.95 20.65
C TRP A 203 -9.64 6.11 21.94
N ALA A 204 -9.64 4.76 21.82
CA ALA A 204 -9.79 3.89 22.98
C ALA A 204 -8.47 3.60 23.71
N VAL A 205 -7.33 3.58 23.00
CA VAL A 205 -6.01 3.23 23.57
C VAL A 205 -5.16 4.47 23.81
N PHE A 206 -5.12 5.39 22.84
CA PHE A 206 -4.30 6.61 22.94
C PHE A 206 -5.06 7.78 23.57
N HIS A 207 -6.36 7.62 23.87
CA HIS A 207 -7.22 8.64 24.48
C HIS A 207 -7.18 9.99 23.75
N GLU A 208 -6.98 9.96 22.41
CA GLU A 208 -6.97 11.18 21.62
C GLU A 208 -8.36 11.86 21.66
N GLN A 209 -8.37 13.17 21.87
CA GLN A 209 -9.60 13.96 21.78
C GLN A 209 -9.99 14.11 20.30
N ILE A 210 -11.00 13.38 19.89
CA ILE A 210 -11.45 13.38 18.50
C ILE A 210 -12.57 14.40 18.34
N PRO A 211 -12.40 15.43 17.49
CA PRO A 211 -13.44 16.42 17.24
C PRO A 211 -14.74 15.76 16.71
N PRO A 212 -15.94 16.28 17.10
CA PRO A 212 -17.23 15.72 16.66
C PRO A 212 -17.37 15.59 15.13
N ALA A 213 -16.74 16.48 14.39
CA ALA A 213 -16.73 16.44 12.93
C ALA A 213 -16.07 15.17 12.37
N ARG A 214 -15.06 14.60 13.06
CA ARG A 214 -14.42 13.35 12.65
C ARG A 214 -15.31 12.14 12.94
N TRP A 215 -16.09 12.16 14.01
CA TRP A 215 -17.09 11.13 14.31
C TRP A 215 -18.17 11.10 13.23
N ALA A 216 -18.65 12.27 12.80
CA ALA A 216 -19.63 12.38 11.73
C ALA A 216 -19.08 11.84 10.39
N ALA A 217 -17.82 12.13 10.08
CA ALA A 217 -17.17 11.63 8.87
C ALA A 217 -16.98 10.10 8.84
N MET A 218 -16.87 9.46 10.01
CA MET A 218 -16.73 8.00 10.13
C MET A 218 -18.06 7.26 10.19
N GLY A 219 -19.16 7.98 10.49
CA GLY A 219 -20.52 7.43 10.51
C GLY A 219 -21.20 7.42 9.12
N LEU A 220 -20.53 7.95 8.11
CA LEU A 220 -20.92 7.91 6.71
C LEU A 220 -20.24 6.74 5.99
#